data_dbf69115e06de3c516303aa624004d87
#
_entry.id   dbf69115e06de3c516303aa624004d87
#
_cell.length_a   1.000
_cell.length_b   1.000
_cell.length_c   1.000
_cell.angle_alpha   90.00
_cell.angle_beta   90.00
_cell.angle_gamma   90.00
#
_symmetry.space_group_name_H-M   'P 1'
#
loop_
_entity.id
_entity.type
_entity.pdbx_description
1 polymer ?
#
loop_
_entity_poly.entity_id
_entity_poly.type
_entity_poly.pdbx_seq_one_letter_code
_entity_poly.pdbx_strand_id
1 'polypeptide(L)'
;ICSQLIMGLGNIYKQGESNERPRYNRNQEIVKELVRVVIENYRSERNISFYAEKMHLSPQHLSTTIKKTTGKTLTDIISTFVIRDAQAKLRSTELTIQEIAYSLNFPDISFFGKYFKRYTGMSPKQYRNME
;
A
#
# COMPACT_ATOMS: atom_id res chain seq x y z
N ILE A 1 25.61 6.63 11.21
CA ILE A 1 25.39 6.55 11.65
C ILE A 1 24.95 6.62 11.81
N CYS A 2 25.16 6.38 11.62
CA CYS A 2 24.79 6.14 12.14
C CYS A 2 24.36 6.17 12.10
N SER A 3 24.61 5.60 11.42
CA SER A 3 24.37 5.31 11.89
C SER A 3 23.99 5.43 12.02
N GLN A 4 24.19 5.01 11.58
CA GLN A 4 23.96 4.79 12.19
C GLN A 4 23.42 4.91 12.30
N LEU A 5 23.63 4.55 11.73
CA LEU A 5 23.24 4.38 12.37
C LEU A 5 22.78 4.43 12.33
N ILE A 6 22.86 3.98 11.77
CA ILE A 6 22.62 3.72 12.36
C ILE A 6 22.50 3.63 12.60
N MET A 7 22.67 3.15 12.15
CA MET A 7 22.71 2.79 12.90
C MET A 7 22.41 2.92 13.56
N GLY A 8 22.52 2.78 13.18
CA GLY A 8 22.35 2.44 14.18
C GLY A 8 21.78 2.66 14.63
N LEU A 9 21.80 2.25 14.41
CA LEU A 9 21.41 2.10 15.27
C LEU A 9 20.99 1.98 15.67
N GLY A 10 21.13 1.65 15.41
CA GLY A 10 20.92 1.07 16.19
C GLY A 10 20.61 0.91 16.68
N ASN A 11 20.71 0.29 16.68
CA ASN A 11 20.63 -0.15 17.58
C ASN A 11 20.18 0.01 18.26
N ILE A 12 20.21 -0.27 18.33
CA ILE A 12 19.79 -0.46 19.18
C ILE A 12 19.04 -0.22 19.50
N TYR A 13 18.93 -0.54 19.32
CA TYR A 13 18.27 -0.65 19.89
C TYR A 13 17.88 -0.97 20.12
N LYS A 14 18.12 -1.56 20.04
CA LYS A 14 17.84 -2.15 20.55
C LYS A 14 17.52 -2.65 20.82
N GLN A 15 17.38 -3.34 20.71
CA GLN A 15 17.11 -3.97 21.08
C GLN A 15 16.53 -4.74 21.71
N GLY A 16 16.53 -5.65 21.71
CA GLY A 16 16.16 -6.86 22.37
C GLY A 16 14.91 -6.88 23.15
N GLU A 17 14.65 -5.93 23.75
CA GLU A 17 13.49 -5.82 24.59
C GLU A 17 12.21 -5.95 23.81
N SER A 18 12.27 -5.92 22.54
CA SER A 18 11.05 -6.05 21.76
C SER A 18 10.36 -7.38 21.94
N ASN A 19 11.07 -8.38 22.42
CA ASN A 19 10.46 -9.69 22.55
C ASN A 19 9.52 -9.81 23.73
N GLU A 20 9.30 -8.74 24.43
CA GLU A 20 8.46 -8.82 25.59
C GLU A 20 6.99 -8.60 25.34
N ARG A 21 6.54 -8.36 24.15
CA ARG A 21 5.16 -8.04 23.92
C ARG A 21 4.58 -8.85 22.77
N PRO A 22 4.38 -10.12 23.00
CA PRO A 22 4.01 -11.01 21.92
C PRO A 22 2.69 -10.63 21.25
N ARG A 23 1.65 -10.37 22.01
CA ARG A 23 0.37 -10.14 21.42
C ARG A 23 0.30 -8.80 20.68
N TYR A 24 0.84 -7.80 21.29
CA TYR A 24 0.91 -6.49 20.70
C TYR A 24 1.74 -6.54 19.42
N ASN A 25 2.87 -7.24 19.48
CA ASN A 25 3.74 -7.35 18.32
C ASN A 25 3.12 -8.19 17.21
N ARG A 26 2.25 -9.12 17.56
CA ARG A 26 1.60 -9.95 16.55
C ARG A 26 0.79 -9.11 15.58
N ASN A 27 -0.04 -8.20 16.09
CA ASN A 27 -0.82 -7.36 15.22
C ASN A 27 0.04 -6.44 14.39
N GLN A 28 1.07 -5.89 15.00
CA GLN A 28 1.99 -5.03 14.25
C GLN A 28 2.77 -5.81 13.21
N GLU A 29 3.11 -7.06 13.50
CA GLU A 29 3.77 -7.91 12.53
C GLU A 29 2.85 -8.18 11.34
N ILE A 30 1.58 -8.40 11.60
CA ILE A 30 0.64 -8.61 10.52
C ILE A 30 0.57 -7.36 9.63
N VAL A 31 0.54 -6.18 10.23
CA VAL A 31 0.53 -4.96 9.44
C VAL A 31 1.81 -4.83 8.61
N LYS A 32 2.96 -5.08 9.21
CA LYS A 32 4.24 -4.98 8.49
C LYS A 32 4.29 -5.97 7.33
N GLU A 33 3.86 -7.19 7.58
CA GLU A 33 3.86 -8.20 6.54
C GLU A 33 2.89 -7.83 5.43
N LEU A 34 1.72 -7.30 5.80
CA LEU A 34 0.76 -6.87 4.79
C LEU A 34 1.35 -5.78 3.91
N VAL A 35 1.97 -4.79 4.52
CA VAL A 35 2.56 -3.70 3.74
C VAL A 35 3.60 -4.23 2.77
N ARG A 36 4.43 -5.16 3.22
CA ARG A 36 5.43 -5.77 2.35
C ARG A 36 4.77 -6.47 1.16
N VAL A 37 3.72 -7.25 1.43
CA VAL A 37 3.04 -7.97 0.37
C VAL A 37 2.34 -7.00 -0.58
N VAL A 38 1.76 -5.93 -0.04
CA VAL A 38 1.11 -4.91 -0.87
C VAL A 38 2.14 -4.23 -1.77
N ILE A 39 3.28 -3.87 -1.23
CA ILE A 39 4.30 -3.21 -2.05
C ILE A 39 4.71 -4.10 -3.22
N GLU A 40 4.76 -5.39 -3.01
CA GLU A 40 5.18 -6.33 -4.06
C GLU A 40 4.07 -6.61 -5.07
N ASN A 41 2.82 -6.37 -4.72
CA ASN A 41 1.70 -6.86 -5.54
C ASN A 41 0.64 -5.83 -5.90
N TYR A 42 0.73 -4.60 -5.43
CA TYR A 42 -0.40 -3.67 -5.60
C TYR A 42 -0.67 -3.34 -7.06
N ARG A 43 0.34 -3.45 -7.92
CA ARG A 43 0.13 -3.13 -9.33
C ARG A 43 -0.78 -4.13 -10.02
N SER A 44 -0.76 -5.36 -9.57
CA SER A 44 -1.52 -6.41 -10.23
C SER A 44 -2.70 -6.92 -9.42
N GLU A 45 -2.67 -6.79 -8.10
CA GLU A 45 -3.67 -7.41 -7.24
C GLU A 45 -4.25 -6.41 -6.26
N ARG A 46 -5.57 -6.28 -6.28
CA ARG A 46 -6.27 -5.41 -5.34
C ARG A 46 -7.34 -6.14 -4.55
N ASN A 47 -7.43 -7.45 -4.72
CA ASN A 47 -8.45 -8.26 -4.07
C ASN A 47 -7.99 -8.68 -2.69
N ILE A 48 -8.84 -8.46 -1.68
CA ILE A 48 -8.50 -8.80 -0.31
C ILE A 48 -8.18 -10.27 -0.16
N SER A 49 -8.91 -11.13 -0.89
CA SER A 49 -8.68 -12.57 -0.81
C SER A 49 -7.26 -12.95 -1.20
N PHE A 50 -6.69 -12.27 -2.19
CA PHE A 50 -5.33 -12.54 -2.60
C PHE A 50 -4.37 -12.32 -1.44
N TYR A 51 -4.51 -11.19 -0.76
CA TYR A 51 -3.61 -10.85 0.33
C TYR A 51 -3.80 -11.75 1.53
N ALA A 52 -5.04 -12.09 1.82
CA ALA A 52 -5.31 -13.01 2.93
C ALA A 52 -4.67 -14.36 2.66
N GLU A 53 -4.79 -14.84 1.45
CA GLU A 53 -4.20 -16.13 1.09
C GLU A 53 -2.69 -16.09 1.19
N LYS A 54 -2.08 -15.01 0.72
CA LYS A 54 -0.63 -14.85 0.82
C LYS A 54 -0.15 -14.87 2.25
N MET A 55 -0.96 -14.36 3.16
CA MET A 55 -0.57 -14.26 4.55
C MET A 55 -1.11 -15.40 5.40
N HIS A 56 -1.78 -16.36 4.75
CA HIS A 56 -2.32 -17.54 5.44
C HIS A 56 -3.32 -17.17 6.53
N LEU A 57 -4.13 -16.14 6.25
CA LEU A 57 -5.17 -15.68 7.15
C LEU A 57 -6.50 -15.68 6.40
N SER A 58 -7.60 -15.73 7.15
CA SER A 58 -8.89 -15.56 6.49
C SER A 58 -9.05 -14.09 6.11
N PRO A 59 -9.82 -13.81 5.04
CA PRO A 59 -10.06 -12.42 4.68
C PRO A 59 -10.65 -11.59 5.81
N GLN A 60 -11.57 -12.18 6.56
CA GLN A 60 -12.20 -11.45 7.66
C GLN A 60 -11.21 -11.16 8.76
N HIS A 61 -10.39 -12.13 9.12
CA HIS A 61 -9.39 -11.91 10.16
C HIS A 61 -8.41 -10.83 9.76
N LEU A 62 -7.93 -10.89 8.51
CA LEU A 62 -7.00 -9.89 8.02
C LEU A 62 -7.65 -8.50 8.03
N SER A 63 -8.85 -8.38 7.48
CA SER A 63 -9.53 -7.09 7.42
C SER A 63 -9.76 -6.51 8.80
N THR A 64 -10.22 -7.34 9.73
CA THR A 64 -10.51 -6.88 11.07
C THR A 64 -9.24 -6.43 11.77
N THR A 65 -8.17 -7.20 11.65
CA THR A 65 -6.91 -6.85 12.30
C THR A 65 -6.35 -5.56 11.75
N ILE A 66 -6.37 -5.39 10.44
CA ILE A 66 -5.83 -4.18 9.83
C ILE A 66 -6.62 -2.95 10.25
N LYS A 67 -7.95 -3.04 10.19
CA LYS A 67 -8.78 -1.91 10.58
C LYS A 67 -8.58 -1.55 12.05
N LYS A 68 -8.51 -2.56 12.88
CA LYS A 68 -8.37 -2.34 14.32
C LYS A 68 -7.01 -1.75 14.66
N THR A 69 -5.97 -2.19 13.98
CA THR A 69 -4.61 -1.78 14.31
C THR A 69 -4.23 -0.44 13.69
N THR A 70 -4.67 -0.19 12.46
CA THR A 70 -4.24 1.01 11.72
C THR A 70 -5.32 2.07 11.62
N GLY A 71 -6.58 1.71 11.84
CA GLY A 71 -7.69 2.63 11.63
C GLY A 71 -8.13 2.73 10.19
N LYS A 72 -7.44 2.07 9.27
CA LYS A 72 -7.77 2.12 7.85
C LYS A 72 -8.12 0.73 7.36
N THR A 73 -8.97 0.69 6.32
CA THR A 73 -9.29 -0.60 5.71
C THR A 73 -8.14 -1.07 4.86
N LEU A 74 -8.13 -2.37 4.59
CA LEU A 74 -7.13 -2.93 3.68
C LEU A 74 -7.23 -2.28 2.30
N THR A 75 -8.46 -2.04 1.84
CA THR A 75 -8.66 -1.39 0.56
C THR A 75 -8.03 0.00 0.54
N ASP A 76 -8.16 0.74 1.63
CA ASP A 76 -7.53 2.06 1.72
C ASP A 76 -6.01 1.97 1.63
N ILE A 77 -5.43 0.98 2.27
CA ILE A 77 -3.98 0.83 2.24
C ILE A 77 -3.52 0.51 0.83
N ILE A 78 -4.19 -0.43 0.16
CA ILE A 78 -3.82 -0.78 -1.20
C ILE A 78 -3.95 0.43 -2.13
N SER A 79 -5.07 1.16 -2.00
CA SER A 79 -5.29 2.30 -2.89
C SER A 79 -4.25 3.39 -2.68
N THR A 80 -3.73 3.52 -1.48
CA THR A 80 -2.68 4.51 -1.24
C THR A 80 -1.48 4.26 -2.14
N PHE A 81 -1.06 3.00 -2.27
CA PHE A 81 0.08 2.67 -3.12
C PHE A 81 -0.27 2.82 -4.59
N VAL A 82 -1.45 2.37 -4.99
CA VAL A 82 -1.88 2.48 -6.38
C VAL A 82 -1.93 3.94 -6.81
N ILE A 83 -2.54 4.78 -5.99
CA ILE A 83 -2.70 6.19 -6.33
C ILE A 83 -1.35 6.90 -6.37
N ARG A 84 -0.46 6.60 -5.43
CA ARG A 84 0.85 7.22 -5.45
C ARG A 84 1.63 6.86 -6.71
N ASP A 85 1.55 5.61 -7.12
CA ASP A 85 2.20 5.18 -8.35
C ASP A 85 1.59 5.91 -9.55
N ALA A 86 0.26 5.99 -9.60
CA ALA A 86 -0.41 6.68 -10.69
C ALA A 86 -0.02 8.16 -10.72
N GLN A 87 0.00 8.80 -9.56
CA GLN A 87 0.37 10.22 -9.49
C GLN A 87 1.79 10.46 -9.98
N ALA A 88 2.70 9.58 -9.57
CA ALA A 88 4.09 9.73 -10.01
C ALA A 88 4.20 9.59 -11.53
N LYS A 89 3.49 8.62 -12.10
CA LYS A 89 3.54 8.43 -13.54
C LYS A 89 2.88 9.57 -14.30
N LEU A 90 1.79 10.10 -13.75
CA LEU A 90 1.10 11.23 -14.40
C LEU A 90 1.97 12.47 -14.43
N ARG A 91 2.79 12.67 -13.41
CA ARG A 91 3.60 13.87 -13.33
C ARG A 91 4.98 13.72 -13.95
N SER A 92 5.54 12.53 -13.87
CA SER A 92 6.95 12.36 -14.19
C SER A 92 7.22 11.64 -15.51
N THR A 93 6.18 11.18 -16.19
CA THR A 93 6.38 10.43 -17.43
C THR A 93 5.53 10.99 -18.55
N GLU A 94 5.85 10.55 -19.77
CA GLU A 94 5.06 10.88 -20.95
C GLU A 94 4.03 9.80 -21.25
N LEU A 95 3.87 8.83 -20.38
CA LEU A 95 2.91 7.75 -20.62
C LEU A 95 1.52 8.32 -20.77
N THR A 96 0.74 7.75 -21.68
CA THR A 96 -0.65 8.13 -21.80
C THR A 96 -1.41 7.63 -20.59
N ILE A 97 -2.58 8.23 -20.35
CA ILE A 97 -3.42 7.79 -19.24
C ILE A 97 -3.80 6.32 -19.42
N GLN A 98 -4.04 5.92 -20.67
CA GLN A 98 -4.36 4.52 -20.95
C GLN A 98 -3.19 3.60 -20.62
N GLU A 99 -1.97 4.00 -20.97
CA GLU A 99 -0.81 3.21 -20.63
C GLU A 99 -0.61 3.08 -19.12
N ILE A 100 -0.87 4.17 -18.41
CA ILE A 100 -0.78 4.13 -16.96
C ILE A 100 -1.83 3.18 -16.40
N ALA A 101 -3.06 3.26 -16.91
CA ALA A 101 -4.13 2.37 -16.45
C ALA A 101 -3.74 0.91 -16.63
N TYR A 102 -3.19 0.58 -17.79
CA TYR A 102 -2.80 -0.80 -18.05
C TYR A 102 -1.62 -1.22 -17.19
N SER A 103 -0.68 -0.32 -16.93
CA SER A 103 0.47 -0.66 -16.10
C SER A 103 0.06 -0.99 -14.66
N LEU A 104 -1.11 -0.49 -14.24
CA LEU A 104 -1.63 -0.76 -12.91
C LEU A 104 -2.76 -1.79 -12.94
N ASN A 105 -2.86 -2.51 -14.06
CA ASN A 105 -3.79 -3.62 -14.21
C ASN A 105 -5.25 -3.21 -14.08
N PHE A 106 -5.63 -2.06 -14.60
CA PHE A 106 -7.02 -1.67 -14.71
C PHE A 106 -7.55 -2.19 -16.06
N PRO A 107 -8.81 -2.62 -16.09
CA PRO A 107 -9.37 -3.16 -17.35
C PRO A 107 -9.44 -2.14 -18.46
N ASP A 108 -9.69 -0.87 -18.13
CA ASP A 108 -9.73 0.16 -19.14
C ASP A 108 -9.56 1.53 -18.48
N ILE A 109 -9.50 2.54 -19.33
CA ILE A 109 -9.22 3.90 -18.88
C ILE A 109 -10.38 4.47 -18.05
N SER A 110 -11.61 4.07 -18.36
CA SER A 110 -12.77 4.54 -17.59
C SER A 110 -12.73 4.05 -16.17
N PHE A 111 -12.39 2.78 -15.99
CA PHE A 111 -12.32 2.20 -14.67
C PHE A 111 -11.22 2.88 -13.86
N PHE A 112 -10.07 3.08 -14.48
CA PHE A 112 -8.96 3.76 -13.84
C PHE A 112 -9.36 5.19 -13.44
N GLY A 113 -10.02 5.90 -14.35
CA GLY A 113 -10.44 7.27 -14.09
C GLY A 113 -11.36 7.38 -12.89
N LYS A 114 -12.31 6.47 -12.79
CA LYS A 114 -13.23 6.48 -11.65
C LYS A 114 -12.51 6.16 -10.35
N TYR A 115 -11.60 5.20 -10.40
CA TYR A 115 -10.83 4.82 -9.23
C TYR A 115 -9.98 6.00 -8.76
N PHE A 116 -9.27 6.62 -9.68
CA PHE A 116 -8.39 7.74 -9.36
C PHE A 116 -9.20 8.90 -8.77
N LYS A 117 -10.32 9.24 -9.41
CA LYS A 117 -11.14 10.35 -8.94
C LYS A 117 -11.73 10.08 -7.57
N ARG A 118 -12.09 8.81 -7.31
CA ARG A 118 -12.64 8.44 -6.02
C ARG A 118 -11.67 8.75 -4.88
N TYR A 119 -10.39 8.54 -5.10
CA TYR A 119 -9.41 8.71 -4.03
C TYR A 119 -8.70 10.05 -4.04
N THR A 120 -8.72 10.78 -5.15
CA THR A 120 -8.02 12.07 -5.22
C THR A 120 -8.95 13.26 -5.40
N GLY A 121 -10.18 13.00 -5.82
CA GLY A 121 -11.10 14.08 -6.07
C GLY A 121 -11.03 14.67 -7.46
N MET A 122 -10.08 14.23 -8.28
CA MET A 122 -9.98 14.76 -9.64
C MET A 122 -9.62 13.63 -10.61
N SER A 123 -9.92 13.85 -11.89
CA SER A 123 -9.62 12.86 -12.90
C SER A 123 -8.11 12.81 -13.14
N PRO A 124 -7.62 11.70 -13.73
CA PRO A 124 -6.19 11.64 -14.07
C PRO A 124 -5.75 12.78 -14.98
N LYS A 125 -6.61 13.14 -15.94
CA LYS A 125 -6.27 14.23 -16.85
C LYS A 125 -6.16 15.55 -16.12
N GLN A 126 -7.13 15.81 -15.22
CA GLN A 126 -7.08 17.02 -14.42
C GLN A 126 -5.82 17.06 -13.57
N TYR A 127 -5.47 15.94 -12.98
CA TYR A 127 -4.29 15.88 -12.15
C TYR A 127 -3.03 16.17 -12.95
N ARG A 128 -2.92 15.56 -14.16
CA ARG A 128 -1.74 15.77 -15.00
C ARG A 128 -1.61 17.22 -15.42
N ASN A 129 -2.74 17.87 -15.69
CA ASN A 129 -2.72 19.26 -16.15
C ASN A 129 -2.66 20.26 -15.01
N MET A 130 -2.74 19.79 -13.79
CA MET A 130 -2.62 20.65 -12.63
C MET A 130 -1.18 21.09 -12.49
N GLU A 131 -0.99 22.32 -12.11
CA GLU A 131 0.39 22.62 -12.06
C GLU A 131 0.67 24.07 -11.82
#